data_3dd6027ac52772ff7c03d50580bf6f2f
#
_entry.id   3dd6027ac52772ff7c03d50580bf6f2f
#
_cell.length_a   1.000
_cell.length_b   1.000
_cell.length_c   1.000
_cell.angle_alpha   90.00
_cell.angle_beta   90.00
_cell.angle_gamma   90.00
#
_symmetry.space_group_name_H-M   'P 1'
#
loop_
_entity.id
_entity.type
_entity.pdbx_description
1 polymer ?
#
loop_
_entity_poly.entity_id
_entity_poly.type
_entity_poly.pdbx_seq_one_letter_code
_entity_poly.pdbx_strand_id
1 'polypeptide(L)'
;LLERAVKSIKAGKIPDVDAGAPIGPEVNLNLPALLPDDYLPDVHSRLTQYKRISAAKSVDRLKELQVELVDRFGVLPDPAKHLFAISELKLEAARLGIRKLDLGPSGGRLVFEAKPRIDPMSVIRMIQSQPKVYSMDGPEKLKMKLELPDAASRLRAARALFATLAQG
;
A
#
# COMPACT_ATOMS: atom_id res chain seq x y z
N LEU A 1 7.22 15.84 18.62
CA LEU A 1 7.48 15.32 17.28
C LEU A 1 8.37 14.08 17.30
N LEU A 2 9.50 14.17 18.02
CA LEU A 2 10.36 12.99 18.19
C LEU A 2 9.68 11.89 18.97
N GLU A 3 8.89 12.23 19.97
CA GLU A 3 8.10 11.27 20.74
C GLU A 3 7.12 10.50 19.86
N ARG A 4 6.51 11.19 18.92
CA ARG A 4 5.55 10.59 17.99
C ARG A 4 6.22 9.57 17.07
N ALA A 5 7.41 9.90 16.55
CA ALA A 5 8.18 8.97 15.73
C ALA A 5 8.64 7.76 16.52
N VAL A 6 9.09 7.96 17.76
CA VAL A 6 9.53 6.86 18.64
C VAL A 6 8.37 5.93 18.97
N LYS A 7 7.18 6.48 19.27
CA LYS A 7 5.99 5.67 19.52
C LYS A 7 5.60 4.85 18.29
N SER A 8 5.68 5.44 17.10
CA SER A 8 5.36 4.74 15.84
C SER A 8 6.32 3.57 15.61
N ILE A 9 7.60 3.76 15.87
CA ILE A 9 8.60 2.71 15.72
C ILE A 9 8.37 1.59 16.74
N LYS A 10 8.11 1.93 18.00
CA LYS A 10 7.85 0.96 19.06
C LYS A 10 6.58 0.16 18.79
N ALA A 11 5.58 0.79 18.19
CA ALA A 11 4.33 0.13 17.82
C ALA A 11 4.45 -0.70 16.54
N GLY A 12 5.61 -0.68 15.87
CA GLY A 12 5.81 -1.40 14.62
C GLY A 12 5.16 -0.74 13.42
N LYS A 13 4.77 0.50 13.55
CA LYS A 13 4.17 1.27 12.46
C LYS A 13 5.22 2.09 11.73
N ILE A 14 4.97 2.36 10.44
CA ILE A 14 5.82 3.26 9.67
C ILE A 14 5.66 4.66 10.24
N PRO A 15 6.75 5.30 10.68
CA PRO A 15 6.63 6.66 11.20
C PRO A 15 6.27 7.64 10.09
N ASP A 16 5.43 8.59 10.41
CA ASP A 16 5.11 9.70 9.52
C ASP A 16 6.25 10.72 9.60
N VAL A 17 7.20 10.58 8.68
CA VAL A 17 8.38 11.46 8.66
C VAL A 17 8.11 12.81 8.01
N ASP A 18 6.99 12.92 7.30
CA ASP A 18 6.52 14.18 6.70
C ASP A 18 5.33 14.70 7.48
N ALA A 19 5.54 14.89 8.77
CA ALA A 19 4.48 15.25 9.70
C ALA A 19 3.56 16.36 9.19
N GLY A 20 2.27 16.08 9.15
CA GLY A 20 1.24 17.05 8.84
C GLY A 20 0.78 17.08 7.38
N ALA A 21 1.41 16.34 6.48
CA ALA A 21 0.99 16.32 5.09
C ALA A 21 0.82 14.88 4.62
N PRO A 22 -0.41 14.35 4.62
CA PRO A 22 -0.65 13.06 3.96
C PRO A 22 -0.45 13.27 2.46
N ILE A 23 0.74 12.90 1.98
CA ILE A 23 1.09 13.02 0.58
C ILE A 23 0.81 11.69 -0.10
N GLY A 24 -0.17 11.70 -0.98
CA GLY A 24 -0.51 10.54 -1.77
C GLY A 24 -1.49 9.59 -1.10
N PRO A 25 -1.82 8.50 -1.77
CA PRO A 25 -2.85 7.58 -1.31
C PRO A 25 -2.42 6.74 -0.12
N GLU A 26 -3.42 6.28 0.65
CA GLU A 26 -3.21 5.33 1.73
C GLU A 26 -3.51 3.93 1.22
N VAL A 27 -2.63 2.99 1.50
CA VAL A 27 -2.86 1.57 1.21
C VAL A 27 -2.65 0.80 2.50
N ASN A 28 -3.73 0.22 3.02
CA ASN A 28 -3.71 -0.58 4.24
C ASN A 28 -4.25 -1.97 3.96
N LEU A 29 -3.39 -2.97 4.03
CA LEU A 29 -3.77 -4.36 3.80
C LEU A 29 -3.86 -5.16 5.10
N ASN A 30 -3.75 -4.48 6.26
CA ASN A 30 -3.86 -5.09 7.59
C ASN A 30 -2.87 -6.25 7.77
N LEU A 31 -1.63 -6.01 7.36
CA LEU A 31 -0.54 -6.97 7.49
C LEU A 31 0.74 -6.24 7.92
N PRO A 32 1.70 -6.94 8.51
CA PRO A 32 2.96 -6.31 8.89
C PRO A 32 3.73 -5.85 7.65
N ALA A 33 4.06 -4.56 7.60
CA ALA A 33 4.80 -3.95 6.50
C ALA A 33 5.79 -2.96 7.11
N LEU A 34 6.98 -3.44 7.42
CA LEU A 34 7.97 -2.66 8.15
C LEU A 34 9.37 -3.24 7.92
N LEU A 35 10.38 -2.49 8.34
CA LEU A 35 11.74 -2.97 8.43
C LEU A 35 11.97 -3.49 9.84
N PRO A 36 12.07 -4.83 10.03
CA PRO A 36 12.25 -5.38 11.38
C PRO A 36 13.57 -4.94 12.01
N ASP A 37 13.57 -4.81 13.32
CA ASP A 37 14.77 -4.39 14.06
C ASP A 37 15.85 -5.46 14.09
N ASP A 38 15.51 -6.72 13.93
CA ASP A 38 16.49 -7.81 13.80
C ASP A 38 17.15 -7.82 12.43
N TYR A 39 16.47 -7.30 11.40
CA TYR A 39 17.02 -7.15 10.06
C TYR A 39 17.87 -5.89 9.93
N LEU A 40 17.40 -4.78 10.50
CA LEU A 40 18.07 -3.49 10.46
C LEU A 40 18.10 -2.90 11.87
N PRO A 41 19.06 -3.31 12.72
CA PRO A 41 19.03 -2.95 14.15
C PRO A 41 19.19 -1.47 14.46
N ASP A 42 19.94 -0.73 13.65
CA ASP A 42 20.19 0.68 13.91
C ASP A 42 18.96 1.53 13.58
N VAL A 43 18.43 2.23 14.59
CA VAL A 43 17.22 3.06 14.45
C VAL A 43 17.42 4.16 13.41
N HIS A 44 18.58 4.80 13.42
CA HIS A 44 18.88 5.87 12.46
C HIS A 44 18.89 5.34 11.03
N SER A 45 19.50 4.19 10.80
CA SER A 45 19.52 3.54 9.49
C SER A 45 18.11 3.18 9.03
N ARG A 46 17.28 2.64 9.94
CA ARG A 46 15.89 2.32 9.60
C ARG A 46 15.11 3.56 9.17
N LEU A 47 15.23 4.65 9.92
CA LEU A 47 14.56 5.90 9.58
C LEU A 47 15.01 6.43 8.22
N THR A 48 16.30 6.35 7.93
CA THR A 48 16.86 6.77 6.65
C THR A 48 16.25 5.94 5.51
N GLN A 49 16.14 4.61 5.69
CA GLN A 49 15.55 3.75 4.67
C GLN A 49 14.06 4.04 4.48
N TYR A 50 13.30 4.25 5.57
CA TYR A 50 11.90 4.64 5.45
C TYR A 50 11.73 5.93 4.64
N LYS A 51 12.57 6.93 4.88
CA LYS A 51 12.54 8.19 4.12
C LYS A 51 12.81 7.96 2.64
N ARG A 52 13.81 7.14 2.33
CA ARG A 52 14.17 6.83 0.94
C ARG A 52 13.03 6.10 0.22
N ILE A 53 12.40 5.14 0.89
CA ILE A 53 11.27 4.39 0.35
C ILE A 53 10.08 5.33 0.12
N SER A 54 9.77 6.18 1.09
CA SER A 54 8.66 7.14 0.98
C SER A 54 8.89 8.18 -0.13
N ALA A 55 10.14 8.54 -0.37
CA ALA A 55 10.50 9.51 -1.38
C ALA A 55 10.59 8.93 -2.80
N ALA A 56 10.57 7.61 -2.94
CA ALA A 56 10.66 6.96 -4.24
C ALA A 56 9.47 7.34 -5.13
N LYS A 57 9.76 7.77 -6.35
CA LYS A 57 8.74 8.23 -7.31
C LYS A 57 8.42 7.19 -8.39
N SER A 58 9.11 6.08 -8.39
CA SER A 58 8.92 5.03 -9.39
C SER A 58 9.15 3.65 -8.80
N VAL A 59 8.58 2.64 -9.46
CA VAL A 59 8.79 1.23 -9.12
C VAL A 59 10.26 0.86 -9.30
N ASP A 60 10.91 1.39 -10.31
CA ASP A 60 12.34 1.15 -10.56
C ASP A 60 13.20 1.62 -9.40
N ARG A 61 12.89 2.79 -8.84
CA ARG A 61 13.60 3.30 -7.67
C ARG A 61 13.39 2.39 -6.46
N LEU A 62 12.19 1.89 -6.26
CA LEU A 62 11.91 0.94 -5.19
C LEU A 62 12.72 -0.35 -5.36
N LYS A 63 12.84 -0.84 -6.58
CA LYS A 63 13.63 -2.04 -6.87
C LYS A 63 15.12 -1.82 -6.59
N GLU A 64 15.65 -0.64 -6.94
CA GLU A 64 17.03 -0.28 -6.61
C GLU A 64 17.27 -0.31 -5.10
N LEU A 65 16.34 0.23 -4.33
CA LEU A 65 16.42 0.24 -2.87
C LEU A 65 16.37 -1.17 -2.29
N GLN A 66 15.54 -2.04 -2.87
CA GLN A 66 15.48 -3.44 -2.45
C GLN A 66 16.82 -4.15 -2.68
N VAL A 67 17.41 -3.98 -3.85
CA VAL A 67 18.70 -4.57 -4.17
C VAL A 67 19.78 -4.09 -3.20
N GLU A 68 19.79 -2.80 -2.91
CA GLU A 68 20.74 -2.21 -1.97
C GLU A 68 20.61 -2.81 -0.58
N LEU A 69 19.38 -2.99 -0.09
CA LEU A 69 19.15 -3.63 1.21
C LEU A 69 19.59 -5.09 1.24
N VAL A 70 19.27 -5.83 0.19
CA VAL A 70 19.68 -7.24 0.08
C VAL A 70 21.20 -7.36 0.07
N ASP A 71 21.89 -6.48 -0.66
CA ASP A 71 23.36 -6.49 -0.72
C ASP A 71 24.00 -6.19 0.64
N ARG A 72 23.38 -5.31 1.43
CA ARG A 72 23.93 -4.87 2.72
C ARG A 72 23.52 -5.74 3.89
N PHE A 73 22.29 -6.23 3.89
CA PHE A 73 21.68 -6.86 5.08
C PHE A 73 21.17 -8.28 4.83
N GLY A 74 21.21 -8.74 3.59
CA GLY A 74 20.74 -10.07 3.22
C GLY A 74 19.31 -10.11 2.74
N VAL A 75 18.76 -11.30 2.61
CA VAL A 75 17.41 -11.52 2.06
C VAL A 75 16.38 -10.76 2.88
N LEU A 76 15.47 -10.07 2.18
CA LEU A 76 14.39 -9.31 2.83
C LEU A 76 13.45 -10.26 3.59
N PRO A 77 13.17 -9.98 4.88
CA PRO A 77 12.11 -10.70 5.58
C PRO A 77 10.73 -10.29 5.05
N ASP A 78 9.72 -11.10 5.32
CA ASP A 78 8.37 -10.88 4.81
C ASP A 78 7.82 -9.49 5.11
N PRO A 79 7.93 -8.93 6.34
CA PRO A 79 7.44 -7.58 6.59
C PRO A 79 8.11 -6.51 5.71
N ALA A 80 9.39 -6.66 5.40
CA ALA A 80 10.09 -5.75 4.51
C ALA A 80 9.62 -5.90 3.06
N LYS A 81 9.40 -7.14 2.61
CA LYS A 81 8.82 -7.38 1.28
C LYS A 81 7.44 -6.72 1.15
N HIS A 82 6.62 -6.84 2.20
CA HIS A 82 5.29 -6.22 2.23
C HIS A 82 5.39 -4.69 2.16
N LEU A 83 6.37 -4.11 2.85
CA LEU A 83 6.59 -2.68 2.83
C LEU A 83 6.86 -2.17 1.41
N PHE A 84 7.72 -2.86 0.67
CA PHE A 84 8.01 -2.50 -0.73
C PHE A 84 6.79 -2.74 -1.63
N ALA A 85 6.07 -3.84 -1.44
CA ALA A 85 4.87 -4.13 -2.23
C ALA A 85 3.80 -3.06 -2.01
N ILE A 86 3.57 -2.64 -0.77
CA ILE A 86 2.62 -1.58 -0.44
C ILE A 86 3.08 -0.25 -1.03
N SER A 87 4.37 0.04 -1.01
CA SER A 87 4.92 1.26 -1.60
C SER A 87 4.69 1.30 -3.12
N GLU A 88 4.85 0.17 -3.80
CA GLU A 88 4.52 0.06 -5.22
C GLU A 88 3.02 0.29 -5.48
N LEU A 89 2.17 -0.27 -4.63
CA LEU A 89 0.71 -0.08 -4.73
C LEU A 89 0.33 1.39 -4.53
N LYS A 90 1.01 2.11 -3.64
CA LYS A 90 0.77 3.54 -3.44
C LYS A 90 1.08 4.34 -4.70
N LEU A 91 2.16 4.02 -5.39
CA LEU A 91 2.52 4.66 -6.65
C LEU A 91 1.45 4.41 -7.72
N GLU A 92 0.98 3.17 -7.82
CA GLU A 92 -0.06 2.79 -8.76
C GLU A 92 -1.38 3.47 -8.42
N ALA A 93 -1.75 3.51 -7.14
CA ALA A 93 -2.97 4.18 -6.69
C ALA A 93 -2.94 5.67 -7.02
N ALA A 94 -1.81 6.33 -6.83
CA ALA A 94 -1.66 7.74 -7.18
C ALA A 94 -1.89 7.96 -8.67
N ARG A 95 -1.36 7.08 -9.49
CA ARG A 95 -1.50 7.15 -10.95
C ARG A 95 -2.95 7.00 -11.38
N LEU A 96 -3.71 6.13 -10.70
CA LEU A 96 -5.11 5.85 -11.04
C LEU A 96 -6.09 6.84 -10.41
N GLY A 97 -5.66 7.69 -9.50
CA GLY A 97 -6.55 8.60 -8.80
C GLY A 97 -7.32 7.91 -7.69
N ILE A 98 -6.70 6.97 -7.02
CA ILE A 98 -7.26 6.28 -5.86
C ILE A 98 -6.71 6.98 -4.61
N ARG A 99 -7.61 7.33 -3.69
CA ARG A 99 -7.24 8.01 -2.45
C ARG A 99 -6.91 7.05 -1.33
N LYS A 100 -7.61 5.91 -1.28
CA LYS A 100 -7.42 4.95 -0.19
C LYS A 100 -7.82 3.54 -0.64
N LEU A 101 -7.04 2.56 -0.21
CA LEU A 101 -7.39 1.15 -0.30
C LEU A 101 -7.23 0.53 1.07
N ASP A 102 -8.26 -0.14 1.57
CA ASP A 102 -8.25 -0.82 2.85
C ASP A 102 -8.78 -2.23 2.63
N LEU A 103 -7.95 -3.24 2.83
CA LEU A 103 -8.31 -4.65 2.71
C LEU A 103 -8.00 -5.40 3.99
N GLY A 104 -8.91 -6.28 4.37
CA GLY A 104 -8.76 -7.18 5.51
C GLY A 104 -9.22 -8.59 5.15
N PRO A 105 -9.43 -9.47 6.15
CA PRO A 105 -9.79 -10.87 5.91
C PRO A 105 -11.09 -11.08 5.14
N SER A 106 -12.03 -10.15 5.25
CA SER A 106 -13.35 -10.28 4.63
C SER A 106 -13.54 -9.39 3.40
N GLY A 107 -12.48 -8.73 2.95
CA GLY A 107 -12.52 -7.76 1.86
C GLY A 107 -12.19 -6.36 2.34
N GLY A 108 -12.83 -5.35 1.78
CA GLY A 108 -12.56 -3.99 2.20
C GLY A 108 -13.19 -2.93 1.32
N ARG A 109 -12.52 -1.80 1.21
CA ARG A 109 -13.02 -0.62 0.52
C ARG A 109 -11.94 0.06 -0.29
N LEU A 110 -12.35 0.62 -1.41
CA LEU A 110 -11.53 1.47 -2.24
C LEU A 110 -12.19 2.84 -2.31
N VAL A 111 -11.43 3.90 -2.05
CA VAL A 111 -11.94 5.28 -2.13
C VAL A 111 -11.23 5.98 -3.27
N PHE A 112 -12.02 6.51 -4.21
CA PHE A 112 -11.49 7.26 -5.36
C PHE A 112 -11.36 8.74 -5.02
N GLU A 113 -10.49 9.42 -5.73
CA GLU A 113 -10.48 10.87 -5.76
C GLU A 113 -11.74 11.37 -6.49
N ALA A 114 -12.08 12.64 -6.36
CA ALA A 114 -13.25 13.22 -7.02
C ALA A 114 -13.19 13.04 -8.55
N LYS A 115 -11.98 13.11 -9.11
CA LYS A 115 -11.77 12.91 -10.55
C LYS A 115 -10.68 11.85 -10.77
N PRO A 116 -11.03 10.57 -10.63
CA PRO A 116 -10.04 9.50 -10.82
C PRO A 116 -9.64 9.37 -12.29
N ARG A 117 -8.42 8.88 -12.50
CA ARG A 117 -7.87 8.70 -13.87
C ARG A 117 -8.14 7.29 -14.37
N ILE A 118 -9.36 6.83 -14.20
CA ILE A 118 -9.81 5.52 -14.65
C ILE A 118 -11.08 5.69 -15.47
N ASP A 119 -11.38 4.68 -16.28
CA ASP A 119 -12.65 4.64 -16.99
C ASP A 119 -13.76 4.20 -16.01
N PRO A 120 -14.78 5.04 -15.77
CA PRO A 120 -15.90 4.64 -14.92
C PRO A 120 -16.57 3.33 -15.33
N MET A 121 -16.52 3.00 -16.61
CA MET A 121 -17.08 1.75 -17.11
C MET A 121 -16.37 0.51 -16.58
N SER A 122 -15.08 0.61 -16.23
CA SER A 122 -14.36 -0.48 -15.58
C SER A 122 -15.03 -0.89 -14.28
N VAL A 123 -15.38 0.10 -13.45
CA VAL A 123 -16.04 -0.11 -12.16
C VAL A 123 -17.43 -0.70 -12.38
N ILE A 124 -18.18 -0.15 -13.31
CA ILE A 124 -19.53 -0.62 -13.64
C ILE A 124 -19.49 -2.09 -14.07
N ARG A 125 -18.55 -2.45 -14.95
CA ARG A 125 -18.40 -3.83 -15.41
C ARG A 125 -18.05 -4.78 -14.28
N MET A 126 -17.17 -4.36 -13.35
CA MET A 126 -16.84 -5.15 -12.17
C MET A 126 -18.08 -5.46 -11.33
N ILE A 127 -18.89 -4.44 -11.06
CA ILE A 127 -20.11 -4.58 -10.28
C ILE A 127 -21.11 -5.48 -10.99
N GLN A 128 -21.28 -5.29 -12.29
CA GLN A 128 -22.20 -6.10 -13.09
C GLN A 128 -21.76 -7.57 -13.21
N SER A 129 -20.45 -7.80 -13.31
CA SER A 129 -19.91 -9.15 -13.40
C SER A 129 -19.97 -9.91 -12.09
N GLN A 130 -19.76 -9.20 -10.98
CA GLN A 130 -19.70 -9.79 -9.63
C GLN A 130 -20.45 -8.94 -8.62
N PRO A 131 -21.80 -8.86 -8.75
CA PRO A 131 -22.58 -7.96 -7.89
C PRO A 131 -22.59 -8.37 -6.41
N LYS A 132 -22.25 -9.62 -6.12
CA LYS A 132 -22.12 -10.08 -4.72
C LYS A 132 -20.79 -9.70 -4.10
N VAL A 133 -19.78 -9.42 -4.93
CA VAL A 133 -18.44 -9.06 -4.49
C VAL A 133 -18.28 -7.56 -4.41
N TYR A 134 -18.67 -6.86 -5.46
CA TYR A 134 -18.48 -5.41 -5.59
C TYR A 134 -19.79 -4.66 -5.51
N SER A 135 -19.78 -3.57 -4.74
CA SER A 135 -20.91 -2.64 -4.66
C SER A 135 -20.42 -1.23 -4.35
N MET A 136 -21.15 -0.24 -4.81
CA MET A 136 -20.81 1.15 -4.48
C MET A 136 -21.45 1.55 -3.14
N ASP A 137 -20.66 2.26 -2.34
CA ASP A 137 -21.12 2.88 -1.10
C ASP A 137 -20.92 4.39 -1.25
N GLY A 138 -21.85 5.01 -1.96
CA GLY A 138 -21.74 6.41 -2.35
C GLY A 138 -20.96 6.58 -3.64
N PRO A 139 -20.73 7.86 -4.06
CA PRO A 139 -20.13 8.13 -5.38
C PRO A 139 -18.65 7.84 -5.49
N GLU A 140 -17.93 7.75 -4.37
CA GLU A 140 -16.47 7.63 -4.36
C GLU A 140 -15.95 6.36 -3.71
N LYS A 141 -16.82 5.52 -3.17
CA LYS A 141 -16.39 4.32 -2.42
C LYS A 141 -16.90 3.05 -3.10
N LEU A 142 -15.96 2.13 -3.31
CA LEU A 142 -16.26 0.79 -3.80
C LEU A 142 -16.04 -0.20 -2.65
N LYS A 143 -17.09 -0.94 -2.29
CA LYS A 143 -16.99 -2.01 -1.31
C LYS A 143 -16.69 -3.33 -2.00
N MET A 144 -15.90 -4.16 -1.34
CA MET A 144 -15.53 -5.48 -1.82
C MET A 144 -15.73 -6.52 -0.72
N LYS A 145 -16.37 -7.62 -1.06
CA LYS A 145 -16.53 -8.78 -0.16
C LYS A 145 -15.72 -9.91 -0.76
N LEU A 146 -14.54 -10.15 -0.20
CA LEU A 146 -13.61 -11.17 -0.67
C LEU A 146 -12.99 -11.86 0.53
N GLU A 147 -12.83 -13.18 0.44
CA GLU A 147 -12.08 -13.90 1.45
C GLU A 147 -10.59 -13.74 1.18
N LEU A 148 -9.91 -13.00 2.05
CA LEU A 148 -8.50 -12.67 1.93
C LEU A 148 -7.81 -13.03 3.25
N PRO A 149 -7.61 -14.33 3.51
CA PRO A 149 -7.15 -14.79 4.83
C PRO A 149 -5.71 -14.43 5.17
N ASP A 150 -4.86 -14.20 4.17
CA ASP A 150 -3.44 -13.98 4.40
C ASP A 150 -2.90 -12.79 3.60
N ALA A 151 -1.63 -12.47 3.84
CA ALA A 151 -0.94 -11.36 3.17
C ALA A 151 -0.88 -11.56 1.66
N ALA A 152 -0.58 -12.78 1.22
CA ALA A 152 -0.45 -13.09 -0.21
C ALA A 152 -1.76 -12.86 -0.95
N SER A 153 -2.90 -13.28 -0.38
CA SER A 153 -4.21 -13.09 -0.99
C SER A 153 -4.59 -11.61 -1.10
N ARG A 154 -4.27 -10.82 -0.06
CA ARG A 154 -4.54 -9.38 -0.06
C ARG A 154 -3.70 -8.63 -1.07
N LEU A 155 -2.42 -8.98 -1.18
CA LEU A 155 -1.53 -8.38 -2.19
C LEU A 155 -1.98 -8.72 -3.61
N ARG A 156 -2.36 -9.98 -3.86
CA ARG A 156 -2.86 -10.39 -5.17
C ARG A 156 -4.15 -9.66 -5.52
N ALA A 157 -5.07 -9.55 -4.57
CA ALA A 157 -6.34 -8.85 -4.78
C ALA A 157 -6.12 -7.37 -5.11
N ALA A 158 -5.23 -6.70 -4.38
CA ALA A 158 -4.91 -5.30 -4.64
C ALA A 158 -4.30 -5.10 -6.03
N ARG A 159 -3.35 -5.95 -6.41
CA ARG A 159 -2.72 -5.87 -7.74
C ARG A 159 -3.70 -6.16 -8.86
N ALA A 160 -4.55 -7.17 -8.69
CA ALA A 160 -5.57 -7.52 -9.67
C ALA A 160 -6.59 -6.38 -9.84
N LEU A 161 -7.01 -5.79 -8.73
CA LEU A 161 -7.95 -4.67 -8.73
C LEU A 161 -7.39 -3.48 -9.51
N PHE A 162 -6.15 -3.10 -9.20
CA PHE A 162 -5.50 -1.97 -9.86
C PHE A 162 -5.27 -2.26 -11.35
N ALA A 163 -4.89 -3.48 -11.70
CA ALA A 163 -4.73 -3.87 -13.10
C ALA A 163 -6.05 -3.77 -13.88
N THR A 164 -7.15 -4.21 -13.27
CA THR A 164 -8.49 -4.11 -13.87
C THR A 164 -8.89 -2.65 -14.09
N LEU A 165 -8.65 -1.80 -13.10
CA LEU A 165 -8.97 -0.37 -13.21
C LEU A 165 -8.08 0.34 -14.25
N ALA A 166 -6.83 -0.08 -14.36
CA ALA A 166 -5.89 0.51 -15.31
C ALA A 166 -6.23 0.19 -16.77
N GLN A 167 -6.96 -0.90 -17.01
CA GLN A 167 -7.38 -1.31 -18.36
C GLN A 167 -8.57 -0.52 -18.90
N GLY A 168 -9.23 0.23 -18.01
CA GLY A 168 -10.44 0.97 -18.37
C GLY A 168 -10.25 2.21 -19.22
#